data_113a25cc7160dee12c919a437858a5af
#
_entry.id   113a25cc7160dee12c919a437858a5af
#
_cell.length_a   1.000
_cell.length_b   1.000
_cell.length_c   1.000
_cell.angle_alpha   90.00
_cell.angle_beta   90.00
_cell.angle_gamma   90.00
#
_symmetry.space_group_name_H-M   'P 1'
#
loop_
_entity.id
_entity.type
_entity.pdbx_description
1 polymer ?
#
loop_
_entity_poly.entity_id
_entity_poly.type
_entity_poly.pdbx_seq_one_letter_code
_entity_poly.pdbx_strand_id
1 'polypeptide(L)'
;MKARPPSPTASKEPRAEAQSTLAARCIRALLDRAALPRHRHSAHIAELLKLSYHQAHRRVAGSAPWSLEELQAVAAHHGETLVDLFGEQKSADYETALLIAGPL
;
A
#
# COMPACT_ATOMS: atom_id res chain seq x y z
N MET A 1 -34.86 4.30 17.15
CA MET A 1 -34.23 4.22 16.95
C MET A 1 -33.44 3.95 16.81
N LYS A 2 -33.07 3.79 16.60
CA LYS A 2 -32.32 3.50 16.53
C LYS A 2 -31.28 3.60 16.34
N ALA A 3 -31.22 3.89 16.37
CA ALA A 3 -29.96 4.25 16.25
C ALA A 3 -29.04 3.15 16.30
N ARG A 4 -28.48 2.79 15.49
CA ARG A 4 -27.65 1.82 15.55
C ARG A 4 -26.36 2.23 15.89
N PRO A 5 -25.62 1.54 16.51
CA PRO A 5 -24.28 1.88 16.89
C PRO A 5 -23.34 1.65 15.77
N PRO A 6 -22.85 2.68 15.24
CA PRO A 6 -21.84 2.58 14.21
C PRO A 6 -20.47 2.26 14.75
N SER A 7 -20.32 2.23 16.03
CA SER A 7 -19.00 2.05 16.60
C SER A 7 -18.26 0.83 16.14
N PRO A 8 -18.86 -0.34 16.14
CA PRO A 8 -18.12 -1.52 15.74
C PRO A 8 -17.63 -1.45 14.32
N THR A 9 -18.42 -0.87 13.46
CA THR A 9 -18.03 -0.72 12.09
C THR A 9 -16.87 0.23 11.97
N ALA A 10 -16.94 1.31 12.70
CA ALA A 10 -15.88 2.29 12.66
C ALA A 10 -14.57 1.70 13.13
N SER A 11 -14.62 0.82 14.10
CA SER A 11 -13.40 0.20 14.60
C SER A 11 -12.72 -0.62 13.56
N LYS A 12 -13.47 -1.32 12.75
CA LYS A 12 -12.87 -2.14 11.74
C LYS A 12 -12.32 -1.34 10.60
N GLU A 13 -13.02 -0.32 10.22
CA GLU A 13 -12.65 0.43 9.05
C GLU A 13 -11.30 1.09 9.15
N PRO A 14 -10.93 1.70 10.27
CA PRO A 14 -9.61 2.30 10.35
C PRO A 14 -8.49 1.32 10.12
N ARG A 15 -8.66 0.09 10.61
CA ARG A 15 -7.63 -0.91 10.41
C ARG A 15 -7.48 -1.28 8.95
N ALA A 16 -8.60 -1.48 8.27
CA ALA A 16 -8.57 -1.82 6.87
C ALA A 16 -7.97 -0.69 6.05
N GLU A 17 -8.31 0.53 6.41
CA GLU A 17 -7.75 1.68 5.71
C GLU A 17 -6.26 1.79 5.94
N ALA A 18 -5.80 1.49 7.14
CA ALA A 18 -4.38 1.54 7.43
C ALA A 18 -3.62 0.54 6.58
N GLN A 19 -4.18 -0.65 6.41
CA GLN A 19 -3.54 -1.66 5.59
C GLN A 19 -3.51 -1.24 4.13
N SER A 20 -4.62 -0.70 3.64
CA SER A 20 -4.66 -0.21 2.27
C SER A 20 -3.66 0.91 2.07
N THR A 21 -3.57 1.79 3.03
CA THR A 21 -2.65 2.91 2.94
C THR A 21 -1.21 2.43 2.93
N LEU A 22 -0.91 1.42 3.73
CA LEU A 22 0.45 0.88 3.75
C LEU A 22 0.82 0.31 2.39
N ALA A 23 -0.06 -0.51 1.83
CA ALA A 23 0.20 -1.09 0.52
C ALA A 23 0.37 0.01 -0.54
N ALA A 24 -0.51 1.01 -0.51
CA ALA A 24 -0.41 2.09 -1.47
C ALA A 24 0.89 2.85 -1.33
N ARG A 25 1.32 3.09 -0.10
CA ARG A 25 2.58 3.80 0.12
C ARG A 25 3.76 2.99 -0.40
N CYS A 26 3.75 1.69 -0.20
CA CYS A 26 4.82 0.84 -0.68
C CYS A 26 4.88 0.85 -2.21
N ILE A 27 3.72 0.79 -2.83
CA ILE A 27 3.66 0.83 -4.30
C ILE A 27 4.13 2.17 -4.82
N ARG A 28 3.68 3.26 -4.20
CA ARG A 28 4.12 4.58 -4.64
C ARG A 28 5.63 4.75 -4.48
N ALA A 29 6.18 4.23 -3.38
CA ALA A 29 7.62 4.29 -3.18
C ALA A 29 8.36 3.50 -4.25
N LEU A 30 7.83 2.33 -4.59
CA LEU A 30 8.42 1.53 -5.65
C LEU A 30 8.42 2.28 -6.98
N LEU A 31 7.29 2.89 -7.31
CA LEU A 31 7.18 3.62 -8.57
C LEU A 31 8.07 4.86 -8.59
N ASP A 32 8.22 5.50 -7.45
CA ASP A 32 9.15 6.63 -7.34
C ASP A 32 10.59 6.18 -7.57
N ARG A 33 10.96 5.03 -7.00
CA ARG A 33 12.29 4.49 -7.22
C ARG A 33 12.52 4.14 -8.69
N ALA A 34 11.44 3.77 -9.37
CA ALA A 34 11.52 3.47 -10.79
C ALA A 34 11.49 4.72 -11.65
N ALA A 35 11.50 5.89 -11.01
CA ALA A 35 11.53 7.17 -11.68
C ALA A 35 10.26 7.45 -12.49
N LEU A 36 9.15 6.91 -12.05
CA LEU A 36 7.88 7.13 -12.70
C LEU A 36 7.20 8.33 -12.05
N PRO A 37 6.84 9.37 -12.81
CA PRO A 37 6.22 10.54 -12.22
C PRO A 37 4.89 10.19 -11.57
N ARG A 38 4.54 10.90 -10.51
CA ARG A 38 3.34 10.61 -9.77
C ARG A 38 2.08 10.62 -10.63
N HIS A 39 2.00 11.56 -11.53
CA HIS A 39 0.79 11.67 -12.34
C HIS A 39 0.62 10.50 -13.29
N ARG A 40 1.64 9.66 -13.41
CA ARG A 40 1.56 8.48 -14.27
C ARG A 40 1.36 7.19 -13.50
N HIS A 41 1.37 7.27 -12.18
CA HIS A 41 1.25 6.05 -11.37
C HIS A 41 -0.05 5.29 -11.66
N SER A 42 -1.17 5.99 -11.70
CA SER A 42 -2.45 5.32 -11.89
C SER A 42 -2.54 4.67 -13.26
N ALA A 43 -2.07 5.36 -14.28
CA ALA A 43 -2.12 4.81 -15.63
C ALA A 43 -1.22 3.57 -15.73
N HIS A 44 -0.06 3.64 -15.10
CA HIS A 44 0.87 2.51 -15.10
C HIS A 44 0.25 1.28 -14.44
N ILE A 45 -0.37 1.48 -13.27
CA ILE A 45 -1.00 0.38 -12.55
C ILE A 45 -2.19 -0.16 -13.34
N ALA A 46 -2.96 0.72 -13.96
CA ALA A 46 -4.09 0.29 -14.77
C ALA A 46 -3.64 -0.63 -15.88
N GLU A 47 -2.57 -0.26 -16.55
CA GLU A 47 -2.05 -1.05 -17.65
C GLU A 47 -1.46 -2.37 -17.17
N LEU A 48 -0.72 -2.32 -16.09
CA LEU A 48 -0.04 -3.49 -15.57
C LEU A 48 -1.02 -4.53 -15.05
N LEU A 49 -2.05 -4.10 -14.33
CA LEU A 49 -3.00 -4.99 -13.68
C LEU A 49 -4.27 -5.19 -14.50
N LYS A 50 -4.35 -4.57 -15.65
CA LYS A 50 -5.55 -4.67 -16.50
C LYS A 50 -6.78 -4.16 -15.79
N LEU A 51 -6.65 -3.01 -15.16
CA LEU A 51 -7.74 -2.35 -14.46
C LEU A 51 -8.15 -1.11 -15.21
N SER A 52 -9.35 -0.62 -14.92
CA SER A 52 -9.72 0.69 -15.42
C SER A 52 -8.87 1.73 -14.71
N TYR A 53 -8.76 2.91 -15.33
CA TYR A 53 -7.98 3.98 -14.72
C TYR A 53 -8.55 4.33 -13.33
N HIS A 54 -9.86 4.37 -13.24
CA HIS A 54 -10.52 4.70 -11.99
C HIS A 54 -10.17 3.71 -10.88
N GLN A 55 -10.20 2.43 -11.21
CA GLN A 55 -9.86 1.39 -10.24
C GLN A 55 -8.40 1.50 -9.82
N ALA A 56 -7.52 1.72 -10.78
CA ALA A 56 -6.11 1.84 -10.48
C ALA A 56 -5.85 3.08 -9.64
N HIS A 57 -6.52 4.18 -9.95
CA HIS A 57 -6.33 5.41 -9.20
C HIS A 57 -6.72 5.22 -7.74
N ARG A 58 -7.82 4.52 -7.49
CA ARG A 58 -8.24 4.27 -6.13
C ARG A 58 -7.24 3.43 -5.36
N ARG A 59 -6.62 2.47 -6.03
CA ARG A 59 -5.60 1.64 -5.39
C ARG A 59 -4.35 2.45 -5.08
N VAL A 60 -3.92 3.26 -6.01
CA VAL A 60 -2.74 4.09 -5.80
C VAL A 60 -2.99 5.11 -4.69
N ALA A 61 -4.19 5.64 -4.63
CA ALA A 61 -4.53 6.61 -3.60
C ALA A 61 -4.73 5.99 -2.23
N GLY A 62 -4.90 4.68 -2.17
CA GLY A 62 -5.10 4.01 -0.89
C GLY A 62 -6.54 3.91 -0.48
N SER A 63 -7.48 4.21 -1.36
CA SER A 63 -8.89 4.13 -1.02
C SER A 63 -9.53 2.81 -1.44
N ALA A 64 -8.76 1.93 -2.04
CA ALA A 64 -9.21 0.58 -2.35
C ALA A 64 -8.12 -0.39 -1.93
N PRO A 65 -8.49 -1.58 -1.48
CA PRO A 65 -7.49 -2.53 -0.99
C PRO A 65 -6.69 -3.14 -2.13
N TRP A 66 -5.49 -3.57 -1.81
CA TRP A 66 -4.62 -4.30 -2.72
C TRP A 66 -4.66 -5.76 -2.35
N SER A 67 -4.73 -6.62 -3.36
CA SER A 67 -4.57 -8.04 -3.09
C SER A 67 -3.08 -8.37 -3.10
N LEU A 68 -2.74 -9.47 -2.47
CA LEU A 68 -1.36 -9.90 -2.43
C LEU A 68 -0.85 -10.18 -3.85
N GLU A 69 -1.71 -10.74 -4.68
CA GLU A 69 -1.33 -11.03 -6.05
C GLU A 69 -1.06 -9.76 -6.84
N GLU A 70 -1.85 -8.73 -6.60
CA GLU A 70 -1.62 -7.47 -7.27
C GLU A 70 -0.28 -6.86 -6.86
N LEU A 71 0.01 -6.90 -5.57
CA LEU A 71 1.28 -6.40 -5.08
C LEU A 71 2.45 -7.18 -5.68
N GLN A 72 2.29 -8.49 -5.75
CA GLN A 72 3.33 -9.34 -6.30
C GLN A 72 3.54 -9.05 -7.78
N ALA A 73 2.46 -8.84 -8.51
CA ALA A 73 2.57 -8.56 -9.93
C ALA A 73 3.32 -7.26 -10.19
N VAL A 74 3.01 -6.23 -9.41
CA VAL A 74 3.69 -4.96 -9.59
C VAL A 74 5.15 -5.08 -9.20
N ALA A 75 5.44 -5.72 -8.08
CA ALA A 75 6.82 -5.89 -7.65
C ALA A 75 7.63 -6.65 -8.68
N ALA A 76 7.06 -7.75 -9.17
CA ALA A 76 7.76 -8.58 -10.15
C ALA A 76 8.02 -7.82 -11.44
N HIS A 77 7.08 -6.99 -11.86
CA HIS A 77 7.26 -6.20 -13.06
C HIS A 77 8.49 -5.30 -12.95
N HIS A 78 8.77 -4.85 -11.75
CA HIS A 78 9.90 -3.97 -11.49
C HIS A 78 11.11 -4.72 -10.95
N GLY A 79 11.09 -6.04 -11.04
CA GLY A 79 12.24 -6.84 -10.62
C GLY A 79 12.42 -6.94 -9.13
N GLU A 80 11.35 -6.77 -8.36
CA GLU A 80 11.42 -6.85 -6.91
C GLU A 80 10.53 -7.95 -6.40
N THR A 81 10.76 -8.36 -5.16
CA THR A 81 9.91 -9.33 -4.51
C THR A 81 9.00 -8.60 -3.52
N LEU A 82 8.05 -9.34 -2.96
CA LEU A 82 7.21 -8.75 -1.93
C LEU A 82 8.04 -8.34 -0.72
N VAL A 83 9.05 -9.12 -0.41
CA VAL A 83 9.94 -8.77 0.70
C VAL A 83 10.62 -7.43 0.43
N ASP A 84 11.09 -7.24 -0.78
CA ASP A 84 11.72 -5.97 -1.15
C ASP A 84 10.72 -4.83 -1.08
N LEU A 85 9.50 -5.09 -1.54
CA LEU A 85 8.48 -4.07 -1.58
C LEU A 85 8.15 -3.53 -0.20
N PHE A 86 7.97 -4.42 0.77
CA PHE A 86 7.64 -4.03 2.12
C PHE A 86 8.86 -3.80 3.00
N GLY A 87 10.02 -4.24 2.54
CA GLY A 87 11.21 -4.25 3.37
C GLY A 87 11.65 -2.88 3.84
N GLU A 88 11.55 -1.90 2.98
CA GLU A 88 11.96 -0.56 3.35
C GLU A 88 11.12 0.00 4.48
N GLN A 89 9.81 -0.22 4.39
CA GLN A 89 8.93 0.27 5.44
C GLN A 89 9.19 -0.45 6.74
N LYS A 90 9.37 -1.76 6.65
CA LYS A 90 9.65 -2.54 7.84
C LYS A 90 11.02 -2.21 8.43
N SER A 91 12.00 -1.96 7.58
CA SER A 91 13.32 -1.61 8.06
C SER A 91 13.29 -0.33 8.86
N ALA A 92 12.58 0.67 8.38
CA ALA A 92 12.48 1.93 9.09
C ALA A 92 11.83 1.72 10.43
N ASP A 93 10.74 0.96 10.46
CA ASP A 93 10.03 0.69 11.71
C ASP A 93 10.90 -0.11 12.66
N TYR A 94 11.59 -1.08 12.13
CA TYR A 94 12.43 -1.94 12.93
C TYR A 94 13.57 -1.16 13.56
N GLU A 95 14.21 -0.31 12.81
CA GLU A 95 15.30 0.50 13.32
C GLU A 95 14.80 1.45 14.39
N THR A 96 13.65 2.04 14.17
CA THR A 96 13.07 2.92 15.16
C THR A 96 12.78 2.16 16.45
N ALA A 97 12.22 0.97 16.32
CA ALA A 97 11.92 0.16 17.47
C ALA A 97 13.19 -0.21 18.24
N LEU A 98 14.24 -0.55 17.52
CA LEU A 98 15.50 -0.89 18.15
C LEU A 98 16.08 0.29 18.90
N LEU A 99 16.01 1.48 18.30
CA LEU A 99 16.53 2.65 18.95
C LEU A 99 15.76 2.99 20.22
N ILE A 100 14.46 2.85 20.15
CA ILE A 100 13.61 3.16 21.29
C ILE A 100 13.76 2.11 22.38
N ALA A 101 13.72 0.85 21.99
CA ALA A 101 13.81 -0.24 22.95
C ALA A 101 15.23 -0.44 23.47
N GLY A 102 16.18 0.11 22.78
CA GLY A 102 17.55 -0.06 23.14
C GLY A 102 18.11 -1.37 22.62
N PRO A 103 19.41 -1.50 22.68
CA PRO A 103 20.04 -2.72 22.21
C PRO A 103 19.79 -3.82 23.22
N LEU A 104 19.61 -4.97 22.75
CA LEU A 104 19.36 -6.10 23.64
C LEU A 104 20.62 -6.77 24.10
#